data_739be6517611f2d70edd4277381a7d89
#
_entry.id   739be6517611f2d70edd4277381a7d89
#
_cell.length_a   1.000
_cell.length_b   1.000
_cell.length_c   1.000
_cell.angle_alpha   90.00
_cell.angle_beta   90.00
_cell.angle_gamma   90.00
#
_symmetry.space_group_name_H-M   'P 1'
#
loop_
_entity.id
_entity.type
_entity.pdbx_description
1 polymer ?
#
loop_
_entity_poly.entity_id
_entity_poly.type
_entity_poly.pdbx_seq_one_letter_code
_entity_poly.pdbx_strand_id
1 'polypeptide(L)'
;MKRFFTLLAAGVMAIMAFSCETEQPADQGGIAAPEFNANANENSITVSWTAVEGAAYYQIWLNDDEPTKTDKTVHRFDGLKWDTEYTVNLQAIAADGNNSVVASKKVVIAARKVPAYREWCPQNGATATAISDNGRWVVGCFDRQGMIIDLDTDELVMLENFDCNDVADNGMAVGATYQDSQNGEAAMYINGKVVKLDLSELTTSNMSSFSSVTADGEYIVGWWWEYDESSYYFGIYGYVVPFAYDVLKDRVTVLECGDNVYPISAMAAYGVSNDRKIVGAEQSQATMAVVWEDEYTPFYYPAFEYDENYIPTLTFGDLQTRITPNGKYIYSVAKTYPGGAGDVQQPAYYNLETKELVTFLGKCAIGSITAMSNDGIAFLNDVPYYMGTTSYVVDVNTGDTETQTPIVDWLLDEHGLDLYNYIQEGVITVGVSADGRTILGIVNTDMGWLTYVIDLDGEPMPEK
;
A
#
# COMPACT_ATOMS: atom_id res chain seq x y z
N MET A 1 47.86 -33.52 24.53
CA MET A 1 46.96 -34.65 24.82
C MET A 1 45.67 -34.09 25.41
N LYS A 2 44.61 -34.07 24.65
CA LYS A 2 43.18 -34.25 24.99
C LYS A 2 42.39 -34.02 23.74
N ARG A 3 41.78 -35.08 23.24
CA ARG A 3 40.91 -35.13 22.05
C ARG A 3 39.56 -34.53 22.41
N PHE A 4 39.02 -33.66 21.59
CA PHE A 4 37.61 -33.24 21.62
C PHE A 4 36.85 -34.01 20.53
N PHE A 5 35.84 -34.72 20.97
CA PHE A 5 34.86 -35.40 20.12
C PHE A 5 33.84 -34.40 19.62
N THR A 6 33.68 -34.33 18.31
CA THR A 6 32.58 -33.63 17.65
C THR A 6 31.36 -34.51 17.64
N LEU A 7 30.31 -34.16 18.37
CA LEU A 7 28.98 -34.78 18.25
C LEU A 7 28.18 -34.02 17.21
N LEU A 8 27.89 -34.68 16.12
CA LEU A 8 26.91 -34.28 15.12
C LEU A 8 25.52 -34.60 15.70
N ALA A 9 24.73 -33.59 16.05
CA ALA A 9 23.33 -33.76 16.43
C ALA A 9 22.46 -33.52 15.19
N ALA A 10 22.04 -34.63 14.55
CA ALA A 10 20.97 -34.60 13.58
C ALA A 10 19.64 -34.38 14.31
N GLY A 11 19.08 -33.19 14.22
CA GLY A 11 17.75 -32.85 14.72
C GLY A 11 16.68 -33.48 13.85
N VAL A 12 16.11 -34.57 14.29
CA VAL A 12 14.84 -35.10 13.74
C VAL A 12 13.74 -34.26 14.35
N MET A 13 13.10 -33.39 13.53
CA MET A 13 11.84 -32.75 13.90
C MET A 13 10.75 -33.81 13.98
N ALA A 14 10.41 -34.18 15.19
CA ALA A 14 9.22 -34.98 15.46
C ALA A 14 7.99 -34.07 15.36
N ILE A 15 7.19 -34.25 14.32
CA ILE A 15 5.84 -33.69 14.22
C ILE A 15 5.02 -34.35 15.33
N MET A 16 4.78 -33.62 16.42
CA MET A 16 3.81 -34.03 17.42
C MET A 16 2.41 -33.69 16.90
N ALA A 17 1.73 -34.70 16.34
CA ALA A 17 0.30 -34.66 16.17
C ALA A 17 -0.35 -34.72 17.57
N PHE A 18 -0.84 -33.58 18.07
CA PHE A 18 -1.74 -33.58 19.21
C PHE A 18 -3.09 -34.11 18.73
N SER A 19 -3.37 -35.36 19.06
CA SER A 19 -4.71 -35.92 19.00
C SER A 19 -5.52 -35.31 20.15
N CYS A 20 -6.37 -34.34 19.85
CA CYS A 20 -7.42 -33.95 20.77
C CYS A 20 -8.56 -34.98 20.61
N GLU A 21 -8.75 -35.83 21.60
CA GLU A 21 -9.96 -36.64 21.72
C GLU A 21 -11.15 -35.68 21.95
N THR A 22 -11.93 -35.43 20.93
CA THR A 22 -13.26 -34.81 21.06
C THR A 22 -14.26 -35.86 21.53
N GLU A 23 -14.89 -35.64 22.68
CA GLU A 23 -16.06 -36.41 23.13
C GLU A 23 -17.11 -36.41 22.00
N GLN A 24 -17.44 -37.61 21.53
CA GLN A 24 -18.51 -37.83 20.56
C GLN A 24 -19.86 -37.43 21.18
N PRO A 25 -20.64 -36.52 20.60
CA PRO A 25 -22.02 -36.32 21.02
C PRO A 25 -22.85 -37.59 20.74
N ALA A 26 -23.72 -37.93 21.67
CA ALA A 26 -24.60 -39.08 21.62
C ALA A 26 -25.41 -39.17 20.30
N ASP A 27 -25.48 -40.40 19.78
CA ASP A 27 -26.22 -40.94 18.64
C ASP A 27 -27.57 -40.24 18.44
N GLN A 28 -27.62 -39.28 17.51
CA GLN A 28 -28.85 -38.74 16.96
C GLN A 28 -29.04 -39.37 15.59
N GLY A 29 -29.56 -40.59 15.53
CA GLY A 29 -30.21 -41.30 14.45
C GLY A 29 -29.92 -40.99 12.96
N GLY A 30 -28.84 -40.30 12.63
CA GLY A 30 -28.38 -39.94 11.29
C GLY A 30 -27.31 -40.86 10.74
N ILE A 31 -26.88 -40.63 9.49
CA ILE A 31 -25.76 -41.35 8.90
C ILE A 31 -24.44 -40.95 9.61
N ALA A 32 -23.40 -41.77 9.48
CA ALA A 32 -22.11 -41.51 10.14
C ALA A 32 -21.49 -40.19 9.72
N ALA A 33 -20.79 -39.49 10.68
CA ALA A 33 -20.03 -38.33 10.34
C ALA A 33 -18.85 -38.71 9.44
N PRO A 34 -18.50 -37.90 8.42
CA PRO A 34 -17.35 -38.19 7.57
C PRO A 34 -16.04 -38.03 8.34
N GLU A 35 -15.20 -39.07 8.28
CA GLU A 35 -13.79 -38.94 8.69
C GLU A 35 -13.01 -38.37 7.53
N PHE A 36 -12.28 -37.25 7.75
CA PHE A 36 -11.56 -36.58 6.70
C PHE A 36 -10.13 -36.17 7.12
N ASN A 37 -9.29 -36.00 6.11
CA ASN A 37 -8.00 -35.35 6.22
C ASN A 37 -8.06 -33.98 5.55
N ALA A 38 -7.43 -32.99 6.18
CA ALA A 38 -7.27 -31.65 5.64
C ALA A 38 -5.80 -31.27 5.71
N ASN A 39 -5.18 -31.03 4.58
CA ASN A 39 -3.77 -30.73 4.45
C ASN A 39 -3.58 -29.37 3.82
N ALA A 40 -2.87 -28.49 4.53
CA ALA A 40 -2.40 -27.23 3.98
C ALA A 40 -1.22 -27.47 3.03
N ASN A 41 -1.23 -26.76 1.92
CA ASN A 41 -0.10 -26.70 1.00
C ASN A 41 -0.09 -25.31 0.38
N GLU A 42 0.97 -24.54 0.66
CA GLU A 42 1.01 -23.11 0.30
C GLU A 42 -0.26 -22.40 0.82
N ASN A 43 -0.93 -21.61 -0.02
CA ASN A 43 -2.17 -20.90 0.31
C ASN A 43 -3.43 -21.71 -0.04
N SER A 44 -3.40 -23.01 0.06
CA SER A 44 -4.52 -23.89 -0.22
C SER A 44 -4.71 -24.97 0.85
N ILE A 45 -5.95 -25.45 1.02
CA ILE A 45 -6.28 -26.61 1.85
C ILE A 45 -6.93 -27.66 0.95
N THR A 46 -6.32 -28.84 0.88
CA THR A 46 -6.92 -30.02 0.23
C THR A 46 -7.56 -30.92 1.29
N VAL A 47 -8.85 -31.14 1.13
CA VAL A 47 -9.66 -31.98 2.04
C VAL A 47 -10.04 -33.26 1.30
N SER A 48 -9.82 -34.40 1.95
CA SER A 48 -10.17 -35.71 1.40
C SER A 48 -10.83 -36.61 2.46
N TRP A 49 -11.84 -37.34 2.08
CA TRP A 49 -12.58 -38.22 2.99
C TRP A 49 -12.99 -39.53 2.33
N THR A 50 -13.41 -40.47 3.15
CA THR A 50 -13.98 -41.74 2.69
C THR A 50 -15.49 -41.56 2.49
N ALA A 51 -16.03 -42.15 1.43
CA ALA A 51 -17.48 -42.13 1.19
C ALA A 51 -18.27 -42.70 2.39
N VAL A 52 -19.26 -41.95 2.83
CA VAL A 52 -20.15 -42.34 3.94
C VAL A 52 -21.35 -43.10 3.37
N GLU A 53 -21.63 -44.28 3.93
CA GLU A 53 -22.80 -45.08 3.51
C GLU A 53 -24.09 -44.32 3.80
N GLY A 54 -24.99 -44.25 2.79
CA GLY A 54 -26.25 -43.51 2.86
C GLY A 54 -26.12 -42.01 2.53
N ALA A 55 -24.94 -41.46 2.29
CA ALA A 55 -24.79 -40.09 1.85
C ALA A 55 -25.19 -39.90 0.38
N ALA A 56 -26.06 -38.94 0.11
CA ALA A 56 -26.42 -38.54 -1.25
C ALA A 56 -25.43 -37.51 -1.82
N TYR A 57 -24.88 -36.63 -0.96
CA TYR A 57 -23.85 -35.65 -1.26
C TYR A 57 -23.24 -35.15 0.02
N TYR A 58 -22.25 -34.25 -0.10
CA TYR A 58 -21.56 -33.60 1.02
C TYR A 58 -21.72 -32.09 0.96
N GLN A 59 -21.69 -31.46 2.12
CA GLN A 59 -21.50 -30.02 2.28
C GLN A 59 -20.16 -29.76 2.94
N ILE A 60 -19.36 -28.85 2.36
CA ILE A 60 -18.02 -28.50 2.84
C ILE A 60 -17.84 -27.00 2.82
N TRP A 61 -17.25 -26.41 3.89
CA TRP A 61 -17.02 -24.99 4.01
C TRP A 61 -15.87 -24.68 4.98
N LEU A 62 -15.39 -23.43 4.91
CA LEU A 62 -14.41 -22.90 5.87
C LEU A 62 -15.11 -21.97 6.86
N ASN A 63 -14.65 -21.97 8.11
CA ASN A 63 -15.13 -21.10 9.18
C ASN A 63 -16.68 -21.03 9.24
N ASP A 64 -17.23 -19.83 9.08
CA ASP A 64 -18.68 -19.57 9.08
C ASP A 64 -19.23 -19.28 7.66
N ASP A 65 -18.46 -19.65 6.60
CA ASP A 65 -18.89 -19.43 5.21
C ASP A 65 -20.10 -20.28 4.83
N GLU A 66 -20.75 -19.96 3.72
CA GLU A 66 -21.85 -20.74 3.16
C GLU A 66 -21.36 -22.10 2.65
N PRO A 67 -22.05 -23.21 3.02
CA PRO A 67 -21.64 -24.55 2.62
C PRO A 67 -21.68 -24.79 1.10
N THR A 68 -20.57 -25.27 0.55
CA THR A 68 -20.47 -25.72 -0.84
C THR A 68 -20.91 -27.18 -0.96
N LYS A 69 -21.87 -27.46 -1.87
CA LYS A 69 -22.30 -28.80 -2.18
C LYS A 69 -21.31 -29.51 -3.11
N THR A 70 -20.98 -30.78 -2.80
CA THR A 70 -20.19 -31.66 -3.66
C THR A 70 -20.61 -33.12 -3.55
N ASP A 71 -20.49 -33.85 -4.66
CA ASP A 71 -20.68 -35.31 -4.74
C ASP A 71 -19.35 -36.08 -4.74
N LYS A 72 -18.23 -35.34 -4.73
CA LYS A 72 -16.86 -35.86 -4.69
C LYS A 72 -16.44 -36.13 -3.24
N THR A 73 -15.38 -36.90 -3.07
CA THR A 73 -14.75 -37.17 -1.78
C THR A 73 -13.41 -36.44 -1.62
N VAL A 74 -13.17 -35.45 -2.46
CA VAL A 74 -12.02 -34.52 -2.40
C VAL A 74 -12.53 -33.12 -2.76
N HIS A 75 -12.07 -32.13 -2.00
CA HIS A 75 -12.31 -30.72 -2.25
C HIS A 75 -11.05 -29.93 -1.97
N ARG A 76 -10.82 -28.85 -2.72
CA ARG A 76 -9.69 -27.94 -2.52
C ARG A 76 -10.20 -26.51 -2.38
N PHE A 77 -9.73 -25.84 -1.35
CA PHE A 77 -9.87 -24.41 -1.16
C PHE A 77 -8.56 -23.75 -1.58
N ASP A 78 -8.61 -22.78 -2.47
CA ASP A 78 -7.47 -22.04 -2.99
C ASP A 78 -7.52 -20.57 -2.60
N GLY A 79 -6.40 -19.85 -2.69
CA GLY A 79 -6.33 -18.41 -2.46
C GLY A 79 -6.53 -18.01 -0.98
N LEU A 80 -6.19 -18.90 -0.07
CA LEU A 80 -6.34 -18.66 1.36
C LEU A 80 -5.26 -17.71 1.87
N LYS A 81 -5.57 -16.97 2.93
CA LYS A 81 -4.61 -16.06 3.57
C LYS A 81 -3.51 -16.83 4.29
N TRP A 82 -2.27 -16.38 4.11
CA TRP A 82 -1.11 -16.87 4.82
C TRP A 82 -1.23 -16.59 6.32
N ASP A 83 -0.51 -17.32 7.13
CA ASP A 83 -0.47 -17.23 8.59
C ASP A 83 -1.86 -17.20 9.26
N THR A 84 -2.78 -18.00 8.72
CA THR A 84 -4.19 -17.98 9.12
C THR A 84 -4.67 -19.39 9.48
N GLU A 85 -5.34 -19.52 10.62
CA GLU A 85 -6.04 -20.75 11.02
C GLU A 85 -7.44 -20.76 10.43
N TYR A 86 -7.76 -21.85 9.73
CA TYR A 86 -9.07 -22.14 9.17
C TYR A 86 -9.72 -23.33 9.86
N THR A 87 -11.02 -23.25 10.10
CA THR A 87 -11.81 -24.42 10.52
C THR A 87 -12.49 -24.99 9.28
N VAL A 88 -12.04 -26.18 8.88
CA VAL A 88 -12.68 -26.95 7.80
C VAL A 88 -13.87 -27.71 8.38
N ASN A 89 -15.05 -27.53 7.81
CA ASN A 89 -16.30 -28.19 8.19
C ASN A 89 -16.77 -29.09 7.07
N LEU A 90 -17.19 -30.32 7.41
CA LEU A 90 -17.70 -31.31 6.46
C LEU A 90 -18.91 -32.03 7.03
N GLN A 91 -19.98 -32.14 6.25
CA GLN A 91 -21.20 -32.85 6.61
C GLN A 91 -21.63 -33.78 5.49
N ALA A 92 -22.02 -35.00 5.80
CA ALA A 92 -22.67 -35.92 4.88
C ALA A 92 -24.21 -35.72 4.92
N ILE A 93 -24.82 -35.56 3.74
CA ILE A 93 -26.24 -35.28 3.57
C ILE A 93 -26.93 -36.49 2.98
N ALA A 94 -27.89 -37.05 3.71
CA ALA A 94 -28.73 -38.19 3.25
C ALA A 94 -29.93 -37.71 2.46
N ALA A 95 -30.39 -38.50 1.51
CA ALA A 95 -31.54 -38.17 0.68
C ALA A 95 -32.87 -38.07 1.46
N ASP A 96 -32.96 -38.75 2.61
CA ASP A 96 -34.14 -38.78 3.49
C ASP A 96 -34.09 -37.70 4.59
N GLY A 97 -33.03 -36.87 4.63
CA GLY A 97 -32.86 -35.81 5.62
C GLY A 97 -32.18 -36.24 6.94
N ASN A 98 -31.83 -37.53 7.09
CA ASN A 98 -31.11 -38.03 8.27
C ASN A 98 -29.59 -37.77 8.13
N ASN A 99 -29.20 -36.47 8.11
CA ASN A 99 -27.82 -36.03 7.88
C ASN A 99 -26.89 -36.43 9.03
N SER A 100 -25.60 -36.46 8.73
CA SER A 100 -24.56 -36.61 9.77
C SER A 100 -24.48 -35.36 10.65
N VAL A 101 -23.82 -35.47 11.78
CA VAL A 101 -23.27 -34.31 12.47
C VAL A 101 -22.16 -33.71 11.62
N VAL A 102 -21.88 -32.43 11.84
CA VAL A 102 -20.75 -31.74 11.20
C VAL A 102 -19.47 -32.21 11.83
N ALA A 103 -18.54 -32.67 11.00
CA ALA A 103 -17.16 -32.94 11.42
C ALA A 103 -16.32 -31.69 11.14
N SER A 104 -15.48 -31.29 12.10
CA SER A 104 -14.66 -30.07 11.97
C SER A 104 -13.19 -30.35 12.31
N LYS A 105 -12.27 -29.70 11.58
CA LYS A 105 -10.81 -29.72 11.86
C LYS A 105 -10.22 -28.34 11.64
N LYS A 106 -9.30 -27.97 12.52
CA LYS A 106 -8.50 -26.76 12.35
C LYS A 106 -7.24 -27.05 11.52
N VAL A 107 -6.95 -26.17 10.59
CA VAL A 107 -5.79 -26.23 9.70
C VAL A 107 -5.18 -24.85 9.61
N VAL A 108 -3.88 -24.75 9.79
CA VAL A 108 -3.13 -23.49 9.68
C VAL A 108 -2.46 -23.45 8.33
N ILE A 109 -2.73 -22.38 7.56
CA ILE A 109 -1.88 -22.00 6.44
C ILE A 109 -0.64 -21.36 7.05
N ALA A 110 0.52 -21.96 6.81
CA ALA A 110 1.78 -21.42 7.33
C ALA A 110 2.07 -20.03 6.79
N ALA A 111 2.87 -19.24 7.50
CA ALA A 111 3.39 -17.99 6.97
C ALA A 111 4.13 -18.23 5.65
N ARG A 112 3.94 -17.32 4.69
CA ARG A 112 4.66 -17.40 3.41
C ARG A 112 6.14 -17.18 3.66
N LYS A 113 6.97 -18.06 3.14
CA LYS A 113 8.42 -17.89 3.14
C LYS A 113 8.82 -17.16 1.88
N VAL A 114 8.97 -15.86 1.98
CA VAL A 114 9.44 -15.01 0.88
C VAL A 114 10.85 -14.52 1.17
N PRO A 115 11.69 -14.32 0.15
CA PRO A 115 12.98 -13.68 0.35
C PRO A 115 12.79 -12.25 0.87
N ALA A 116 13.68 -11.80 1.76
CA ALA A 116 13.66 -10.45 2.30
C ALA A 116 13.81 -9.36 1.22
N TYR A 117 14.36 -9.70 0.07
CA TYR A 117 14.53 -8.81 -1.08
C TYR A 117 14.02 -9.46 -2.36
N ARG A 118 13.17 -8.74 -3.09
CA ARG A 118 12.66 -9.13 -4.41
C ARG A 118 12.72 -7.95 -5.36
N GLU A 119 12.90 -8.23 -6.67
CA GLU A 119 13.02 -7.20 -7.69
C GLU A 119 12.21 -7.54 -8.94
N TRP A 120 11.69 -6.50 -9.60
CA TRP A 120 10.98 -6.59 -10.87
C TRP A 120 11.53 -5.53 -11.84
N CYS A 121 11.79 -5.95 -13.06
CA CYS A 121 12.22 -5.10 -14.15
C CYS A 121 11.23 -5.23 -15.32
N PRO A 122 10.10 -4.52 -15.31
CA PRO A 122 9.16 -4.55 -16.42
C PRO A 122 9.79 -4.10 -17.72
N GLN A 123 9.50 -4.80 -18.83
CA GLN A 123 10.13 -4.53 -20.13
C GLN A 123 9.81 -3.13 -20.69
N ASN A 124 8.71 -2.53 -20.28
CA ASN A 124 8.30 -1.18 -20.68
C ASN A 124 8.95 -0.06 -19.84
N GLY A 125 9.77 -0.41 -18.83
CA GLY A 125 10.41 0.55 -17.94
C GLY A 125 9.48 1.12 -16.84
N ALA A 126 8.29 0.54 -16.61
CA ALA A 126 7.41 0.94 -15.53
C ALA A 126 8.11 0.78 -14.18
N THR A 127 7.94 1.77 -13.33
CA THR A 127 8.51 1.82 -11.98
C THR A 127 7.40 1.97 -10.95
N ALA A 128 7.66 1.49 -9.73
CA ALA A 128 6.71 1.60 -8.65
C ALA A 128 6.37 3.05 -8.29
N THR A 129 5.09 3.28 -7.99
CA THR A 129 4.56 4.56 -7.49
C THR A 129 3.96 4.43 -6.10
N ALA A 130 3.33 3.29 -5.78
CA ALA A 130 2.69 3.07 -4.48
C ALA A 130 2.62 1.58 -4.10
N ILE A 131 2.40 1.35 -2.81
CA ILE A 131 2.14 0.05 -2.19
C ILE A 131 0.87 0.17 -1.32
N SER A 132 0.04 -0.88 -1.30
CA SER A 132 -1.15 -0.93 -0.43
C SER A 132 -0.79 -0.93 1.06
N ASP A 133 -1.72 -0.52 1.90
CA ASP A 133 -1.54 -0.43 3.35
C ASP A 133 -1.18 -1.78 3.98
N ASN A 134 -1.75 -2.88 3.48
CA ASN A 134 -1.44 -4.23 3.93
C ASN A 134 -0.12 -4.80 3.37
N GLY A 135 0.61 -4.04 2.55
CA GLY A 135 1.89 -4.44 1.98
C GLY A 135 1.81 -5.50 0.88
N ARG A 136 0.61 -5.84 0.37
CA ARG A 136 0.44 -6.91 -0.63
C ARG A 136 0.55 -6.44 -2.08
N TRP A 137 -0.04 -5.29 -2.40
CA TRP A 137 -0.15 -4.84 -3.78
C TRP A 137 0.81 -3.69 -4.07
N VAL A 138 1.55 -3.81 -5.14
CA VAL A 138 2.41 -2.74 -5.66
C VAL A 138 1.89 -2.30 -7.00
N VAL A 139 1.83 -0.99 -7.21
CA VAL A 139 1.48 -0.40 -8.50
C VAL A 139 2.57 0.55 -8.98
N GLY A 140 2.57 0.80 -10.28
CA GLY A 140 3.48 1.74 -10.90
C GLY A 140 3.10 2.04 -12.33
N CYS A 141 3.83 2.96 -12.95
CA CYS A 141 3.58 3.32 -14.34
C CYS A 141 4.81 3.92 -15.03
N PHE A 142 4.78 3.92 -16.35
CA PHE A 142 5.67 4.68 -17.22
C PHE A 142 5.02 4.85 -18.59
N ASP A 143 5.01 6.07 -19.11
CA ASP A 143 4.50 6.41 -20.44
C ASP A 143 3.13 5.77 -20.75
N ARG A 144 2.15 5.98 -19.87
CA ARG A 144 0.77 5.47 -19.97
C ARG A 144 0.66 3.94 -19.92
N GLN A 145 1.65 3.28 -19.39
CA GLN A 145 1.63 1.85 -19.17
C GLN A 145 1.75 1.58 -17.67
N GLY A 146 0.65 1.12 -17.09
CA GLY A 146 0.60 0.75 -15.69
C GLY A 146 1.13 -0.65 -15.42
N MET A 147 1.52 -0.90 -14.18
CA MET A 147 1.81 -2.23 -13.67
C MET A 147 1.11 -2.44 -12.33
N ILE A 148 0.72 -3.68 -12.07
CA ILE A 148 0.23 -4.14 -10.77
C ILE A 148 0.98 -5.42 -10.43
N ILE A 149 1.53 -5.51 -9.22
CA ILE A 149 2.21 -6.70 -8.72
C ILE A 149 1.45 -7.19 -7.48
N ASP A 150 1.02 -8.44 -7.49
CA ASP A 150 0.55 -9.15 -6.31
C ASP A 150 1.75 -9.81 -5.61
N LEU A 151 2.19 -9.27 -4.48
CA LEU A 151 3.34 -9.78 -3.74
C LEU A 151 3.09 -11.14 -3.10
N ASP A 152 1.84 -11.58 -2.97
CA ASP A 152 1.50 -12.92 -2.48
C ASP A 152 1.69 -14.02 -3.55
N THR A 153 1.50 -13.67 -4.82
CA THR A 153 1.61 -14.64 -5.93
C THR A 153 2.79 -14.38 -6.85
N ASP A 154 3.50 -13.25 -6.69
CA ASP A 154 4.50 -12.70 -7.61
C ASP A 154 3.97 -12.44 -9.04
N GLU A 155 2.64 -12.33 -9.18
CA GLU A 155 2.01 -12.05 -10.46
C GLU A 155 2.18 -10.58 -10.83
N LEU A 156 2.68 -10.33 -12.04
CA LEU A 156 2.81 -9.01 -12.63
C LEU A 156 1.76 -8.85 -13.75
N VAL A 157 0.86 -7.89 -13.59
CA VAL A 157 -0.12 -7.49 -14.62
C VAL A 157 0.30 -6.16 -15.22
N MET A 158 0.38 -6.09 -16.55
CA MET A 158 0.64 -4.86 -17.29
C MET A 158 -0.67 -4.29 -17.84
N LEU A 159 -0.87 -2.98 -17.66
CA LEU A 159 -2.05 -2.25 -18.11
C LEU A 159 -1.67 -1.26 -19.20
N GLU A 160 -2.32 -1.37 -20.36
CA GLU A 160 -2.12 -0.42 -21.46
C GLU A 160 -3.03 0.81 -21.28
N ASN A 161 -2.51 1.98 -21.62
CA ASN A 161 -3.23 3.25 -21.53
C ASN A 161 -3.80 3.57 -20.14
N PHE A 162 -3.04 3.22 -19.09
CA PHE A 162 -3.44 3.47 -17.72
C PHE A 162 -2.21 3.85 -16.88
N ASP A 163 -2.29 4.96 -16.16
CA ASP A 163 -1.33 5.35 -15.15
C ASP A 163 -1.86 4.93 -13.78
N CYS A 164 -1.07 4.14 -13.03
CA CYS A 164 -1.39 3.75 -11.67
C CYS A 164 -0.72 4.71 -10.69
N ASN A 165 -1.51 5.41 -9.87
CA ASN A 165 -1.03 6.35 -8.86
C ASN A 165 -1.03 5.75 -7.45
N ASP A 166 -2.05 4.93 -7.13
CA ASP A 166 -2.22 4.33 -5.80
C ASP A 166 -3.03 3.03 -5.87
N VAL A 167 -3.03 2.24 -4.77
CA VAL A 167 -3.69 0.93 -4.73
C VAL A 167 -4.26 0.62 -3.35
N ALA A 168 -5.51 0.13 -3.31
CA ALA A 168 -6.17 -0.34 -2.10
C ALA A 168 -5.77 -1.79 -1.74
N ASP A 169 -6.09 -2.23 -0.53
CA ASP A 169 -5.78 -3.57 0.02
C ASP A 169 -6.45 -4.73 -0.74
N ASN A 170 -7.50 -4.42 -1.50
CA ASN A 170 -8.20 -5.39 -2.34
C ASN A 170 -7.61 -5.49 -3.77
N GLY A 171 -6.53 -4.77 -4.07
CA GLY A 171 -5.86 -4.72 -5.37
C GLY A 171 -6.53 -3.77 -6.39
N MET A 172 -7.48 -2.94 -5.97
CA MET A 172 -8.03 -1.90 -6.82
C MET A 172 -6.98 -0.79 -7.02
N ALA A 173 -6.47 -0.65 -8.24
CA ALA A 173 -5.57 0.43 -8.59
C ALA A 173 -6.35 1.66 -9.07
N VAL A 174 -5.90 2.85 -8.69
CA VAL A 174 -6.51 4.12 -9.09
C VAL A 174 -5.52 5.01 -9.82
N GLY A 175 -6.03 5.87 -10.72
CA GLY A 175 -5.18 6.77 -11.50
C GLY A 175 -5.90 7.39 -12.67
N ALA A 176 -5.32 7.31 -13.87
CA ALA A 176 -5.91 7.86 -15.09
C ALA A 176 -5.85 6.89 -16.27
N THR A 177 -6.91 6.86 -17.07
CA THR A 177 -6.93 6.12 -18.33
C THR A 177 -6.83 7.05 -19.54
N TYR A 178 -6.18 6.57 -20.59
CA TYR A 178 -5.99 7.27 -21.89
C TYR A 178 -6.67 6.55 -23.04
N GLN A 179 -7.61 5.62 -22.76
CA GLN A 179 -8.24 4.78 -23.79
C GLN A 179 -9.01 5.59 -24.83
N ASP A 180 -9.70 6.65 -24.40
CA ASP A 180 -10.61 7.44 -25.23
C ASP A 180 -10.08 8.87 -25.50
N SER A 181 -8.94 9.25 -24.94
CA SER A 181 -8.46 10.64 -24.93
C SER A 181 -6.93 10.70 -24.99
N GLN A 182 -6.41 11.84 -25.50
CA GLN A 182 -4.99 12.19 -25.38
C GLN A 182 -4.65 12.67 -23.96
N ASN A 183 -5.64 13.14 -23.23
CA ASN A 183 -5.56 13.55 -21.83
C ASN A 183 -5.98 12.38 -20.95
N GLY A 184 -5.36 12.25 -19.77
CA GLY A 184 -5.77 11.26 -18.79
C GLY A 184 -7.13 11.58 -18.20
N GLU A 185 -8.00 10.58 -18.04
CA GLU A 185 -9.29 10.70 -17.37
C GLU A 185 -9.31 9.78 -16.15
N ALA A 186 -9.78 10.30 -15.00
CA ALA A 186 -9.80 9.56 -13.73
C ALA A 186 -10.47 8.20 -13.88
N ALA A 187 -9.78 7.14 -13.47
CA ALA A 187 -10.25 5.78 -13.61
C ALA A 187 -9.66 4.85 -12.55
N MET A 188 -10.35 3.73 -12.33
CA MET A 188 -9.89 2.65 -11.46
C MET A 188 -9.79 1.33 -12.26
N TYR A 189 -8.82 0.50 -11.89
CA TYR A 189 -8.73 -0.88 -12.35
C TYR A 189 -9.21 -1.80 -11.25
N ILE A 190 -10.29 -2.50 -11.49
CA ILE A 190 -10.93 -3.39 -10.53
C ILE A 190 -11.47 -4.64 -11.23
N ASN A 191 -11.24 -5.83 -10.65
CA ASN A 191 -11.72 -7.11 -11.19
C ASN A 191 -11.35 -7.33 -12.67
N GLY A 192 -10.15 -6.97 -13.06
CA GLY A 192 -9.63 -7.16 -14.43
C GLY A 192 -10.16 -6.14 -15.44
N LYS A 193 -10.76 -5.02 -15.00
CA LYS A 193 -11.36 -4.01 -15.87
C LYS A 193 -10.98 -2.61 -15.45
N VAL A 194 -10.75 -1.75 -16.45
CA VAL A 194 -10.66 -0.31 -16.26
C VAL A 194 -12.08 0.28 -16.24
N VAL A 195 -12.41 1.02 -15.20
CA VAL A 195 -13.69 1.74 -15.02
C VAL A 195 -13.39 3.23 -14.91
N LYS A 196 -13.84 4.00 -15.89
CA LYS A 196 -13.68 5.46 -15.92
C LYS A 196 -14.74 6.12 -15.04
N LEU A 197 -14.34 7.16 -14.29
CA LEU A 197 -15.26 8.00 -13.56
C LEU A 197 -15.98 8.95 -14.54
N ASP A 198 -17.31 9.02 -14.45
CA ASP A 198 -18.10 9.98 -15.21
C ASP A 198 -18.21 11.31 -14.46
N LEU A 199 -17.53 12.34 -14.96
CA LEU A 199 -17.55 13.70 -14.44
C LEU A 199 -18.40 14.66 -15.30
N SER A 200 -19.14 14.17 -16.30
CA SER A 200 -19.83 14.98 -17.31
C SER A 200 -20.90 15.93 -16.76
N GLU A 201 -21.43 15.64 -15.55
CA GLU A 201 -22.38 16.53 -14.87
C GLU A 201 -21.68 17.69 -14.12
N LEU A 202 -20.37 17.59 -13.86
CA LEU A 202 -19.61 18.54 -13.06
C LEU A 202 -18.68 19.43 -13.89
N THR A 203 -18.13 18.88 -14.97
CA THR A 203 -17.16 19.58 -15.83
C THR A 203 -17.27 19.11 -17.27
N THR A 204 -16.83 19.95 -18.21
CA THR A 204 -16.62 19.59 -19.61
C THR A 204 -15.18 19.19 -19.91
N SER A 205 -14.32 19.20 -18.90
CA SER A 205 -12.92 18.80 -19.01
C SER A 205 -12.79 17.31 -19.29
N ASN A 206 -11.83 16.95 -20.12
CA ASN A 206 -11.41 15.59 -20.37
C ASN A 206 -10.02 15.31 -19.78
N MET A 207 -9.61 16.09 -18.78
CA MET A 207 -8.33 15.92 -18.09
C MET A 207 -8.58 15.81 -16.58
N SER A 208 -8.45 14.61 -16.06
CA SER A 208 -8.65 14.29 -14.65
C SER A 208 -7.80 13.09 -14.23
N SER A 209 -7.56 12.94 -12.94
CA SER A 209 -6.87 11.79 -12.38
C SER A 209 -7.31 11.51 -10.96
N PHE A 210 -7.39 10.26 -10.57
CA PHE A 210 -7.33 9.87 -9.18
C PHE A 210 -5.89 9.89 -8.67
N SER A 211 -5.69 10.32 -7.43
CA SER A 211 -4.37 10.47 -6.82
C SER A 211 -4.12 9.44 -5.72
N SER A 212 -5.13 9.14 -4.90
CA SER A 212 -4.99 8.25 -3.75
C SER A 212 -6.32 7.59 -3.38
N VAL A 213 -6.26 6.45 -2.68
CA VAL A 213 -7.40 5.63 -2.28
C VAL A 213 -7.21 5.11 -0.86
N THR A 214 -8.30 4.99 -0.09
CA THR A 214 -8.30 4.33 1.22
C THR A 214 -8.04 2.82 1.11
N ALA A 215 -7.53 2.18 2.16
CA ALA A 215 -7.21 0.75 2.17
C ALA A 215 -8.40 -0.14 1.79
N ASP A 216 -9.62 0.22 2.22
CA ASP A 216 -10.86 -0.50 1.87
C ASP A 216 -11.31 -0.33 0.42
N GLY A 217 -10.76 0.65 -0.29
CA GLY A 217 -11.12 0.98 -1.67
C GLY A 217 -12.45 1.75 -1.80
N GLU A 218 -13.00 2.26 -0.70
CA GLU A 218 -14.32 2.88 -0.69
C GLU A 218 -14.30 4.40 -0.90
N TYR A 219 -13.14 5.03 -0.70
CA TYR A 219 -13.02 6.48 -0.81
C TYR A 219 -11.74 6.85 -1.57
N ILE A 220 -11.91 7.65 -2.63
CA ILE A 220 -10.84 8.00 -3.56
C ILE A 220 -10.77 9.52 -3.66
N VAL A 221 -9.56 10.07 -3.78
CA VAL A 221 -9.36 11.49 -4.03
C VAL A 221 -8.62 11.73 -5.33
N GLY A 222 -8.85 12.91 -5.92
CA GLY A 222 -8.24 13.24 -7.18
C GLY A 222 -8.47 14.71 -7.56
N TRP A 223 -8.29 14.97 -8.83
CA TRP A 223 -8.42 16.30 -9.38
C TRP A 223 -8.86 16.24 -10.86
N TRP A 224 -9.44 17.37 -11.34
CA TRP A 224 -9.59 17.61 -12.76
C TRP A 224 -9.09 19.01 -13.12
N TRP A 225 -8.80 19.21 -14.40
CA TRP A 225 -8.43 20.51 -14.95
C TRP A 225 -9.68 21.20 -15.46
N GLU A 226 -9.98 22.41 -14.96
CA GLU A 226 -11.08 23.24 -15.45
C GLU A 226 -10.52 24.34 -16.35
N TYR A 227 -11.09 24.48 -17.55
CA TYR A 227 -10.69 25.52 -18.47
C TYR A 227 -11.31 26.88 -18.10
N ASP A 228 -10.47 27.90 -17.97
CA ASP A 228 -10.92 29.29 -17.70
C ASP A 228 -9.99 30.26 -18.41
N GLU A 229 -10.56 31.02 -19.41
CA GLU A 229 -9.81 32.01 -20.18
C GLU A 229 -9.27 33.17 -19.32
N SER A 230 -9.83 33.41 -18.15
CA SER A 230 -9.40 34.46 -17.21
C SER A 230 -8.21 34.02 -16.36
N SER A 231 -7.94 32.70 -16.24
CA SER A 231 -6.89 32.10 -15.45
C SER A 231 -5.77 31.58 -16.34
N TYR A 232 -4.66 32.32 -16.44
CA TYR A 232 -3.49 31.92 -17.20
C TYR A 232 -2.35 31.52 -16.26
N TYR A 233 -2.00 30.23 -16.22
CA TYR A 233 -0.96 29.69 -15.37
C TYR A 233 -0.01 28.79 -16.16
N PHE A 234 1.30 29.06 -16.11
CA PHE A 234 2.34 28.31 -16.82
C PHE A 234 2.07 28.02 -18.32
N GLY A 235 1.42 28.96 -19.02
CA GLY A 235 1.13 28.78 -20.45
C GLY A 235 -0.16 28.06 -20.78
N ILE A 236 -0.96 27.69 -19.77
CA ILE A 236 -2.25 26.99 -19.93
C ILE A 236 -3.35 27.82 -19.27
N TYR A 237 -4.51 27.93 -19.96
CA TYR A 237 -5.70 28.59 -19.41
C TYR A 237 -6.50 27.58 -18.57
N GLY A 238 -6.71 27.91 -17.30
CA GLY A 238 -7.51 27.09 -16.40
C GLY A 238 -6.89 26.90 -15.02
N TYR A 239 -7.51 26.07 -14.21
CA TYR A 239 -7.11 25.74 -12.85
C TYR A 239 -7.46 24.29 -12.50
N VAL A 240 -6.83 23.77 -11.44
CA VAL A 240 -7.08 22.42 -10.93
C VAL A 240 -8.20 22.47 -9.89
N VAL A 241 -9.14 21.54 -9.96
CA VAL A 241 -10.25 21.37 -9.01
C VAL A 241 -10.06 20.05 -8.28
N PRO A 242 -9.88 20.07 -6.95
CA PRO A 242 -9.77 18.84 -6.15
C PRO A 242 -11.16 18.25 -5.88
N PHE A 243 -11.22 16.93 -5.84
CA PHE A 243 -12.46 16.22 -5.51
C PHE A 243 -12.21 14.94 -4.72
N ALA A 244 -13.27 14.47 -4.06
CA ALA A 244 -13.38 13.15 -3.46
C ALA A 244 -14.50 12.35 -4.12
N TYR A 245 -14.32 11.03 -4.21
CA TYR A 245 -15.29 10.09 -4.75
C TYR A 245 -15.60 9.00 -3.72
N ASP A 246 -16.84 8.95 -3.25
CA ASP A 246 -17.37 7.87 -2.40
C ASP A 246 -17.89 6.76 -3.30
N VAL A 247 -17.15 5.66 -3.38
CA VAL A 247 -17.42 4.54 -4.31
C VAL A 247 -18.74 3.86 -3.99
N LEU A 248 -19.07 3.70 -2.70
CA LEU A 248 -20.32 3.01 -2.28
C LEU A 248 -21.55 3.84 -2.59
N LYS A 249 -21.45 5.17 -2.55
CA LYS A 249 -22.56 6.08 -2.84
C LYS A 249 -22.60 6.52 -4.29
N ASP A 250 -21.58 6.17 -5.08
CA ASP A 250 -21.37 6.68 -6.45
C ASP A 250 -21.49 8.21 -6.49
N ARG A 251 -20.77 8.89 -5.58
CA ARG A 251 -20.91 10.34 -5.38
C ARG A 251 -19.55 11.03 -5.45
N VAL A 252 -19.45 11.99 -6.35
CA VAL A 252 -18.35 12.95 -6.38
C VAL A 252 -18.69 14.17 -5.52
N THR A 253 -17.75 14.60 -4.69
CA THR A 253 -17.83 15.83 -3.90
C THR A 253 -16.65 16.73 -4.29
N VAL A 254 -16.95 17.94 -4.74
CA VAL A 254 -15.92 18.97 -4.99
C VAL A 254 -15.42 19.47 -3.64
N LEU A 255 -14.11 19.49 -3.47
CA LEU A 255 -13.50 19.99 -2.24
C LEU A 255 -13.39 21.51 -2.32
N GLU A 256 -13.81 22.20 -1.26
CA GLU A 256 -13.73 23.66 -1.22
C GLU A 256 -12.28 24.14 -1.13
N CYS A 257 -11.98 25.23 -1.83
CA CYS A 257 -10.65 25.83 -1.90
C CYS A 257 -10.49 27.08 -1.03
N GLY A 258 -11.49 27.45 -0.21
CA GLY A 258 -11.47 28.60 0.69
C GLY A 258 -11.52 29.97 0.02
N ASP A 259 -12.03 30.97 0.73
CA ASP A 259 -12.27 32.34 0.19
C ASP A 259 -10.99 33.17 -0.04
N ASN A 260 -9.85 32.73 0.49
CA ASN A 260 -8.58 33.49 0.43
C ASN A 260 -7.65 33.06 -0.70
N VAL A 261 -8.09 32.10 -1.50
CA VAL A 261 -7.31 31.62 -2.64
C VAL A 261 -7.51 32.57 -3.81
N TYR A 262 -6.42 33.15 -4.30
CA TYR A 262 -6.48 33.86 -5.58
C TYR A 262 -7.08 32.93 -6.63
N PRO A 263 -7.96 33.43 -7.55
CA PRO A 263 -8.63 32.57 -8.52
C PRO A 263 -7.71 31.79 -9.50
N ILE A 264 -6.42 31.75 -9.23
CA ILE A 264 -5.38 31.17 -10.06
C ILE A 264 -4.63 30.03 -9.31
N SER A 265 -5.00 29.69 -8.07
CA SER A 265 -4.26 28.65 -7.35
C SER A 265 -4.72 27.26 -7.79
N ALA A 266 -3.79 26.51 -8.38
CA ALA A 266 -3.98 25.12 -8.64
C ALA A 266 -3.93 24.36 -7.31
N MET A 267 -5.07 23.88 -6.84
CA MET A 267 -5.19 23.07 -5.63
C MET A 267 -5.57 21.65 -6.04
N ALA A 268 -4.76 20.65 -5.65
CA ALA A 268 -5.05 19.26 -5.94
C ALA A 268 -5.03 18.43 -4.65
N ALA A 269 -5.90 17.42 -4.59
CA ALA A 269 -5.87 16.40 -3.55
C ALA A 269 -4.89 15.30 -3.95
N TYR A 270 -3.91 14.99 -3.07
CA TYR A 270 -2.82 14.05 -3.37
C TYR A 270 -2.79 12.82 -2.48
N GLY A 271 -3.43 12.84 -1.32
CA GLY A 271 -3.45 11.72 -0.40
C GLY A 271 -4.73 11.69 0.44
N VAL A 272 -5.12 10.49 0.87
CA VAL A 272 -6.24 10.25 1.76
C VAL A 272 -5.88 9.19 2.78
N SER A 273 -6.23 9.45 4.06
CA SER A 273 -6.10 8.47 5.15
C SER A 273 -7.34 7.58 5.26
N ASN A 274 -7.21 6.46 5.99
CA ASN A 274 -8.32 5.53 6.19
C ASN A 274 -9.49 6.11 7.03
N ASP A 275 -9.24 7.18 7.79
CA ASP A 275 -10.28 7.96 8.47
C ASP A 275 -10.82 9.13 7.60
N ARG A 276 -10.47 9.13 6.30
CA ARG A 276 -10.93 10.07 5.25
C ARG A 276 -10.46 11.51 5.41
N LYS A 277 -9.37 11.76 6.14
CA LYS A 277 -8.70 13.05 6.05
C LYS A 277 -7.97 13.14 4.71
N ILE A 278 -8.13 14.25 4.02
CA ILE A 278 -7.57 14.47 2.70
C ILE A 278 -6.44 15.47 2.81
N VAL A 279 -5.34 15.21 2.13
CA VAL A 279 -4.24 16.16 2.00
C VAL A 279 -3.98 16.49 0.55
N GLY A 280 -3.49 17.69 0.34
CA GLY A 280 -3.13 18.16 -0.97
C GLY A 280 -2.15 19.32 -0.90
N ALA A 281 -1.97 20.01 -2.00
CA ALA A 281 -1.16 21.22 -2.04
C ALA A 281 -1.81 22.28 -2.89
N GLU A 282 -1.66 23.53 -2.45
CA GLU A 282 -1.93 24.72 -3.21
C GLU A 282 -0.64 25.17 -3.91
N GLN A 283 -0.76 25.52 -5.19
CA GLN A 283 0.35 25.99 -6.01
C GLN A 283 0.10 27.44 -6.45
N SER A 284 0.21 28.38 -5.53
CA SER A 284 0.16 29.81 -5.89
C SER A 284 1.58 30.39 -6.04
N GLN A 285 1.96 31.31 -5.18
CA GLN A 285 3.33 31.89 -5.15
C GLN A 285 4.32 31.03 -4.37
N ALA A 286 3.80 30.18 -3.46
CA ALA A 286 4.57 29.20 -2.72
C ALA A 286 3.70 27.95 -2.54
N THR A 287 4.25 26.76 -2.77
CA THR A 287 3.50 25.52 -2.59
C THR A 287 3.25 25.28 -1.09
N MET A 288 1.98 25.03 -0.74
CA MET A 288 1.53 24.83 0.64
C MET A 288 0.74 23.54 0.80
N ALA A 289 0.95 22.82 1.89
CA ALA A 289 0.09 21.71 2.25
C ALA A 289 -1.30 22.22 2.66
N VAL A 290 -2.34 21.53 2.16
CA VAL A 290 -3.74 21.76 2.49
C VAL A 290 -4.31 20.47 3.06
N VAL A 291 -5.17 20.59 4.07
CA VAL A 291 -5.88 19.46 4.66
C VAL A 291 -7.38 19.75 4.68
N TRP A 292 -8.15 18.77 4.29
CA TRP A 292 -9.60 18.73 4.47
C TRP A 292 -9.88 17.65 5.54
N GLU A 293 -10.20 18.10 6.77
CA GLU A 293 -10.67 17.20 7.84
C GLU A 293 -12.16 16.84 7.63
N ASP A 294 -12.87 17.67 6.87
CA ASP A 294 -14.20 17.40 6.32
C ASP A 294 -14.23 17.79 4.84
N GLU A 295 -15.25 17.36 4.09
CA GLU A 295 -15.35 17.58 2.64
C GLU A 295 -15.50 19.08 2.26
N TYR A 296 -15.67 19.98 3.22
CA TYR A 296 -16.14 21.35 2.96
C TYR A 296 -15.18 22.46 3.40
N THR A 297 -14.30 22.18 4.35
CA THR A 297 -13.48 23.25 4.94
C THR A 297 -12.00 22.94 4.80
N PRO A 298 -11.29 23.61 3.85
CA PRO A 298 -9.85 23.44 3.75
C PRO A 298 -9.15 24.09 4.94
N PHE A 299 -8.24 23.37 5.51
CA PHE A 299 -7.32 23.89 6.52
C PHE A 299 -5.94 24.03 5.89
N TYR A 300 -5.41 25.25 5.92
CA TYR A 300 -4.02 25.48 5.53
C TYR A 300 -3.11 25.20 6.70
N TYR A 301 -2.29 24.17 6.60
CA TYR A 301 -1.27 23.86 7.61
C TYR A 301 0.07 24.46 7.21
N PRO A 302 0.74 24.67 8.26
CA PRO A 302 0.70 25.80 9.15
C PRO A 302 1.97 26.49 9.17
N ALA A 303 2.74 26.73 8.43
CA ALA A 303 3.93 27.52 8.66
C ALA A 303 4.17 28.45 7.50
N PHE A 304 3.27 29.39 7.41
CA PHE A 304 3.62 30.63 6.77
C PHE A 304 4.20 31.56 7.82
N GLU A 305 5.51 31.64 7.85
CA GLU A 305 6.14 32.77 8.47
C GLU A 305 6.48 33.75 7.33
N TYR A 306 5.99 34.96 7.47
CA TYR A 306 6.35 36.08 6.61
C TYR A 306 7.31 37.00 7.35
N ASP A 307 8.27 37.55 6.62
CA ASP A 307 9.06 38.66 7.10
C ASP A 307 8.23 39.97 7.10
N GLU A 308 8.83 41.06 7.55
CA GLU A 308 8.22 42.40 7.56
C GLU A 308 7.83 42.94 6.17
N ASN A 309 8.25 42.31 5.08
CA ASN A 309 7.95 42.65 3.69
C ASN A 309 6.97 41.69 3.05
N TYR A 310 6.31 40.79 3.82
CA TYR A 310 5.42 39.74 3.34
C TYR A 310 6.09 38.73 2.41
N ILE A 311 7.38 38.47 2.57
CA ILE A 311 8.10 37.40 1.88
C ILE A 311 8.02 36.14 2.74
N PRO A 312 7.58 34.98 2.19
CA PRO A 312 7.56 33.71 2.94
C PRO A 312 8.96 33.37 3.47
N THR A 313 9.08 33.12 4.75
CA THR A 313 10.35 32.65 5.38
C THR A 313 10.37 31.16 5.58
N LEU A 314 9.20 30.54 5.72
CA LEU A 314 9.02 29.10 5.84
C LEU A 314 7.70 28.69 5.15
N THR A 315 7.74 27.61 4.37
CA THR A 315 6.56 26.93 3.81
C THR A 315 6.67 25.43 4.05
N PHE A 316 5.53 24.74 4.14
CA PHE A 316 5.48 23.28 4.25
C PHE A 316 4.54 22.72 3.20
N GLY A 317 5.00 21.68 2.50
CA GLY A 317 4.26 20.96 1.48
C GLY A 317 4.78 21.18 0.06
N ASP A 318 4.49 20.23 -0.79
CA ASP A 318 4.72 20.26 -2.23
C ASP A 318 3.72 19.34 -2.96
N LEU A 319 3.94 19.06 -4.25
CA LEU A 319 3.14 18.14 -5.06
C LEU A 319 3.21 16.68 -4.59
N GLN A 320 4.15 16.36 -3.70
CA GLN A 320 4.33 15.03 -3.13
C GLN A 320 3.84 14.95 -1.68
N THR A 321 3.09 15.94 -1.21
CA THR A 321 2.50 15.91 0.13
C THR A 321 1.60 14.70 0.28
N ARG A 322 1.85 13.90 1.31
CA ARG A 322 1.13 12.66 1.62
C ARG A 322 0.71 12.65 3.09
N ILE A 323 -0.17 11.71 3.42
CA ILE A 323 -0.64 11.45 4.79
C ILE A 323 -0.46 9.97 5.10
N THR A 324 -0.12 9.66 6.35
CA THR A 324 -0.08 8.25 6.79
C THR A 324 -1.48 7.63 6.79
N PRO A 325 -1.62 6.31 6.56
CA PRO A 325 -2.92 5.63 6.53
C PRO A 325 -3.79 5.87 7.75
N ASN A 326 -3.19 6.00 8.95
CA ASN A 326 -3.92 6.30 10.19
C ASN A 326 -4.28 7.79 10.38
N GLY A 327 -3.94 8.66 9.44
CA GLY A 327 -4.25 10.07 9.50
C GLY A 327 -3.49 10.88 10.56
N LYS A 328 -2.36 10.36 11.07
CA LYS A 328 -1.60 11.01 12.14
C LYS A 328 -0.55 11.99 11.65
N TYR A 329 0.18 11.64 10.58
CA TYR A 329 1.27 12.44 10.06
C TYR A 329 1.01 12.87 8.61
N ILE A 330 1.23 14.15 8.34
CA ILE A 330 1.41 14.66 6.98
C ILE A 330 2.90 14.78 6.76
N TYR A 331 3.42 14.28 5.65
CA TYR A 331 4.83 14.32 5.35
C TYR A 331 5.11 14.86 3.94
N SER A 332 6.18 15.61 3.82
CA SER A 332 6.57 16.32 2.61
C SER A 332 7.96 16.96 2.76
N VAL A 333 8.07 18.19 2.31
CA VAL A 333 9.23 19.06 2.39
C VAL A 333 8.83 20.39 3.04
N ALA A 334 9.70 20.93 3.89
CA ALA A 334 9.65 22.32 4.30
C ALA A 334 10.67 23.12 3.49
N LYS A 335 10.29 24.34 3.08
CA LYS A 335 11.15 25.25 2.34
C LYS A 335 11.40 26.49 3.18
N THR A 336 12.66 26.87 3.35
CA THR A 336 13.07 28.11 3.98
C THR A 336 13.71 29.02 2.96
N TYR A 337 13.51 30.32 3.12
CA TYR A 337 14.00 31.36 2.20
C TYR A 337 14.98 32.31 2.88
N PRO A 338 16.19 31.83 3.22
CA PRO A 338 17.15 32.65 3.97
C PRO A 338 17.66 33.83 3.12
N GLY A 339 17.17 35.03 3.39
CA GLY A 339 17.72 36.26 2.86
C GLY A 339 17.69 36.44 1.34
N GLY A 340 16.76 35.80 0.64
CA GLY A 340 16.59 35.93 -0.81
C GLY A 340 17.59 35.14 -1.67
N ALA A 341 18.34 34.23 -1.08
CA ALA A 341 19.36 33.42 -1.76
C ALA A 341 18.87 31.97 -2.01
N GLY A 342 17.76 31.81 -2.73
CA GLY A 342 17.23 30.49 -3.06
C GLY A 342 16.54 29.78 -1.89
N ASP A 343 15.67 28.86 -2.21
CA ASP A 343 14.99 28.01 -1.22
C ASP A 343 15.90 26.86 -0.75
N VAL A 344 15.89 26.60 0.56
CA VAL A 344 16.47 25.40 1.14
C VAL A 344 15.31 24.45 1.44
N GLN A 345 15.34 23.28 0.83
CA GLN A 345 14.31 22.25 1.01
C GLN A 345 14.81 21.23 2.03
N GLN A 346 13.99 20.95 3.03
CA GLN A 346 14.30 19.99 4.11
C GLN A 346 13.18 18.98 4.24
N PRO A 347 13.50 17.69 4.45
CA PRO A 347 12.47 16.72 4.80
C PRO A 347 11.71 17.18 6.03
N ALA A 348 10.38 17.08 5.99
CA ALA A 348 9.54 17.56 7.08
C ALA A 348 8.25 16.76 7.22
N TYR A 349 7.74 16.69 8.43
CA TYR A 349 6.40 16.19 8.71
C TYR A 349 5.65 17.11 9.66
N TYR A 350 4.33 17.05 9.56
CA TYR A 350 3.42 17.71 10.48
C TYR A 350 2.61 16.64 11.24
N ASN A 351 2.66 16.69 12.56
CA ASN A 351 1.88 15.79 13.41
C ASN A 351 0.51 16.42 13.66
N LEU A 352 -0.57 15.79 13.16
CA LEU A 352 -1.94 16.27 13.26
C LEU A 352 -2.50 16.25 14.69
N GLU A 353 -1.93 15.41 15.59
CA GLU A 353 -2.35 15.32 17.00
C GLU A 353 -1.70 16.41 17.84
N THR A 354 -0.36 16.59 17.73
CA THR A 354 0.38 17.60 18.52
C THR A 354 0.35 18.98 17.90
N LYS A 355 -0.01 19.08 16.61
CA LYS A 355 -0.01 20.32 15.81
C LYS A 355 1.40 20.91 15.65
N GLU A 356 2.41 20.05 15.56
CA GLU A 356 3.81 20.45 15.43
C GLU A 356 4.36 20.11 14.06
N LEU A 357 5.07 21.07 13.44
CA LEU A 357 5.90 20.90 12.27
C LEU A 357 7.32 20.56 12.71
N VAL A 358 7.86 19.46 12.21
CA VAL A 358 9.22 19.01 12.48
C VAL A 358 10.00 18.92 11.16
N THR A 359 11.19 19.51 11.15
CA THR A 359 12.12 19.47 10.01
C THR A 359 13.39 18.69 10.37
N PHE A 360 13.95 17.98 9.42
CA PHE A 360 15.17 17.22 9.62
C PHE A 360 16.39 17.99 9.10
N LEU A 361 17.41 18.12 9.94
CA LEU A 361 18.61 18.94 9.69
C LEU A 361 19.88 18.11 9.39
N GLY A 362 19.79 16.78 9.37
CA GLY A 362 20.94 15.89 9.29
C GLY A 362 21.58 15.76 7.91
N LYS A 363 21.98 14.53 7.55
CA LYS A 363 22.69 14.22 6.29
C LYS A 363 21.85 14.51 5.05
N CYS A 364 20.52 14.33 5.14
CA CYS A 364 19.56 14.67 4.10
C CYS A 364 19.17 16.15 4.23
N ALA A 365 20.13 17.05 4.03
CA ALA A 365 19.89 18.50 4.15
C ALA A 365 19.09 19.07 2.96
N ILE A 366 18.99 18.34 1.85
CA ILE A 366 18.22 18.71 0.66
C ILE A 366 17.48 17.47 0.22
N GLY A 367 16.20 17.35 0.58
CA GLY A 367 15.42 16.16 0.27
C GLY A 367 13.99 16.24 0.76
N SER A 368 13.26 15.14 0.65
CA SER A 368 11.89 15.00 1.09
C SER A 368 11.67 13.70 1.85
N ILE A 369 10.62 13.65 2.66
CA ILE A 369 10.08 12.38 3.14
C ILE A 369 9.21 11.83 2.02
N THR A 370 9.52 10.64 1.54
CA THR A 370 8.82 9.99 0.43
C THR A 370 7.89 8.88 0.87
N ALA A 371 8.13 8.30 2.05
CA ALA A 371 7.29 7.29 2.65
C ALA A 371 7.32 7.38 4.18
N MET A 372 6.22 7.04 4.84
CA MET A 372 6.14 7.00 6.30
C MET A 372 5.08 5.97 6.75
N SER A 373 5.45 5.10 7.69
CA SER A 373 4.52 4.12 8.29
C SER A 373 3.61 4.77 9.36
N ASN A 374 2.58 4.04 9.76
CA ASN A 374 1.69 4.46 10.85
C ASN A 374 2.42 4.64 12.19
N ASP A 375 3.47 3.86 12.40
CA ASP A 375 4.30 3.91 13.62
C ASP A 375 5.35 5.02 13.58
N GLY A 376 5.43 5.78 12.48
CA GLY A 376 6.33 6.93 12.37
C GLY A 376 7.76 6.57 11.92
N ILE A 377 7.95 5.44 11.24
CA ILE A 377 9.20 5.17 10.53
C ILE A 377 9.15 5.91 9.20
N ALA A 378 9.99 6.92 9.06
CA ALA A 378 10.06 7.80 7.90
C ALA A 378 11.26 7.48 7.02
N PHE A 379 11.04 7.48 5.70
CA PHE A 379 12.08 7.30 4.68
C PHE A 379 12.34 8.63 3.99
N LEU A 380 13.59 9.08 4.08
CA LEU A 380 14.04 10.34 3.53
C LEU A 380 14.95 10.04 2.33
N ASN A 381 14.66 10.66 1.20
CA ASN A 381 15.56 10.59 0.06
C ASN A 381 16.34 11.89 -0.08
N ASP A 382 17.65 11.78 -0.07
CA ASP A 382 18.53 12.87 -0.45
C ASP A 382 18.47 13.06 -1.97
N VAL A 383 18.29 14.28 -2.43
CA VAL A 383 18.24 14.60 -3.87
C VAL A 383 19.48 15.40 -4.26
N PRO A 384 20.66 14.79 -4.39
CA PRO A 384 21.71 15.41 -5.15
C PRO A 384 21.40 15.25 -6.63
N TYR A 385 21.34 16.33 -7.34
CA TYR A 385 20.92 16.45 -8.74
C TYR A 385 21.66 15.54 -9.73
N TYR A 386 22.73 14.80 -9.34
CA TYR A 386 23.60 14.10 -10.29
C TYR A 386 24.31 12.81 -9.85
N MET A 387 24.35 12.40 -8.59
CA MET A 387 25.10 11.20 -8.18
C MET A 387 24.52 10.55 -6.91
N GLY A 388 24.04 9.32 -7.03
CA GLY A 388 23.86 8.42 -5.90
C GLY A 388 22.86 8.88 -4.82
N THR A 389 21.57 8.86 -5.15
CA THR A 389 20.51 9.07 -4.14
C THR A 389 20.64 8.01 -3.04
N THR A 390 20.65 8.43 -1.78
CA THR A 390 20.67 7.52 -0.63
C THR A 390 19.36 7.70 0.13
N SER A 391 18.67 6.59 0.40
CA SER A 391 17.54 6.61 1.33
C SER A 391 18.05 6.49 2.76
N TYR A 392 17.51 7.34 3.63
CA TYR A 392 17.77 7.34 5.07
C TYR A 392 16.48 6.97 5.80
N VAL A 393 16.62 6.37 6.97
CA VAL A 393 15.53 6.01 7.87
C VAL A 393 15.62 6.82 9.15
N VAL A 394 14.46 7.27 9.64
CA VAL A 394 14.30 7.99 10.90
C VAL A 394 13.05 7.47 11.61
N ASP A 395 13.17 7.22 12.91
CA ASP A 395 12.00 7.03 13.80
C ASP A 395 11.62 8.38 14.40
N VAL A 396 10.50 8.95 13.96
CA VAL A 396 10.01 10.25 14.41
C VAL A 396 9.62 10.29 15.89
N ASN A 397 9.38 9.12 16.51
CA ASN A 397 9.01 9.04 17.93
C ASN A 397 10.19 9.27 18.87
N THR A 398 11.42 9.17 18.38
CA THR A 398 12.63 9.46 19.19
C THR A 398 12.80 10.95 19.46
N GLY A 399 12.19 11.79 18.63
CA GLY A 399 12.40 13.26 18.67
C GLY A 399 13.78 13.68 18.17
N ASP A 400 14.59 12.75 17.67
CA ASP A 400 15.91 13.05 17.10
C ASP A 400 15.76 13.49 15.64
N THR A 401 16.11 14.72 15.34
CA THR A 401 16.04 15.30 13.99
C THR A 401 17.40 15.33 13.28
N GLU A 402 18.47 14.90 13.94
CA GLU A 402 19.84 14.95 13.41
C GLU A 402 20.36 13.57 12.97
N THR A 403 19.95 12.49 13.66
CA THR A 403 20.40 11.13 13.34
C THR A 403 19.54 10.55 12.20
N GLN A 404 20.20 10.31 11.08
CA GLN A 404 19.61 9.70 9.89
C GLN A 404 20.47 8.50 9.51
N THR A 405 19.87 7.31 9.57
CA THR A 405 20.57 6.05 9.31
C THR A 405 20.37 5.64 7.85
N PRO A 406 21.43 5.37 7.06
CA PRO A 406 21.27 4.79 5.73
C PRO A 406 20.40 3.52 5.79
N ILE A 407 19.52 3.34 4.82
CA ILE A 407 18.56 2.21 4.83
C ILE A 407 19.25 0.85 4.97
N VAL A 408 20.40 0.66 4.33
CA VAL A 408 21.15 -0.62 4.40
C VAL A 408 21.72 -0.90 5.79
N ASP A 409 22.21 0.16 6.47
CA ASP A 409 22.70 0.07 7.85
C ASP A 409 21.56 -0.23 8.80
N TRP A 410 20.43 0.48 8.65
CA TRP A 410 19.23 0.27 9.46
C TRP A 410 18.65 -1.15 9.30
N LEU A 411 18.62 -1.68 8.08
CA LEU A 411 18.16 -3.05 7.82
C LEU A 411 19.07 -4.09 8.50
N LEU A 412 20.38 -3.87 8.48
CA LEU A 412 21.32 -4.77 9.15
C LEU A 412 21.22 -4.67 10.68
N ASP A 413 21.26 -3.45 11.22
CA ASP A 413 21.36 -3.21 12.66
C ASP A 413 20.07 -3.54 13.42
N GLU A 414 18.90 -3.17 12.85
CA GLU A 414 17.60 -3.33 13.52
C GLU A 414 16.88 -4.63 13.13
N HIS A 415 17.11 -5.14 11.91
CA HIS A 415 16.39 -6.30 11.38
C HIS A 415 17.28 -7.52 11.07
N GLY A 416 18.61 -7.37 11.14
CA GLY A 416 19.55 -8.45 10.83
C GLY A 416 19.58 -8.83 9.34
N LEU A 417 19.09 -7.94 8.46
CA LEU A 417 19.03 -8.16 7.02
C LEU A 417 20.23 -7.51 6.32
N ASP A 418 21.25 -8.31 5.97
CA ASP A 418 22.39 -7.86 5.18
C ASP A 418 22.01 -7.79 3.70
N LEU A 419 21.68 -6.60 3.22
CA LEU A 419 21.32 -6.33 1.85
C LEU A 419 22.34 -5.48 1.07
N TYR A 420 23.57 -5.30 1.61
CA TYR A 420 24.62 -4.50 0.95
C TYR A 420 24.98 -4.96 -0.46
N ASN A 421 24.88 -6.26 -0.73
CA ASN A 421 25.17 -6.83 -2.06
C ASN A 421 23.95 -6.79 -3.01
N TYR A 422 22.78 -6.39 -2.52
CA TYR A 422 21.52 -6.37 -3.27
C TYR A 422 21.07 -4.94 -3.56
N ILE A 423 21.18 -4.07 -2.56
CA ILE A 423 20.80 -2.66 -2.67
C ILE A 423 22.08 -1.86 -2.88
N GLN A 424 22.33 -1.43 -4.12
CA GLN A 424 23.48 -0.58 -4.46
C GLN A 424 23.16 0.91 -4.26
N GLU A 425 24.14 1.79 -4.46
CA GLU A 425 23.93 3.24 -4.46
C GLU A 425 22.87 3.65 -5.48
N GLY A 426 22.05 4.66 -5.16
CA GLY A 426 21.01 5.17 -6.04
C GLY A 426 19.60 4.64 -5.72
N VAL A 427 19.40 4.11 -4.53
CA VAL A 427 18.12 3.60 -4.04
C VAL A 427 17.21 4.75 -3.61
N ILE A 428 15.96 4.72 -4.08
CA ILE A 428 14.90 5.65 -3.70
C ILE A 428 13.77 4.85 -3.08
N THR A 429 13.46 5.07 -1.81
CA THR A 429 12.25 4.52 -1.19
C THR A 429 11.05 5.35 -1.66
N VAL A 430 10.01 4.70 -2.19
CA VAL A 430 8.82 5.38 -2.73
C VAL A 430 7.54 5.04 -1.97
N GLY A 431 7.56 3.99 -1.15
CA GLY A 431 6.40 3.58 -0.37
C GLY A 431 6.77 2.64 0.78
N VAL A 432 5.87 2.53 1.73
CA VAL A 432 5.96 1.58 2.85
C VAL A 432 4.54 1.16 3.24
N SER A 433 4.35 -0.10 3.63
CA SER A 433 3.08 -0.57 4.19
C SER A 433 2.71 0.16 5.48
N ALA A 434 1.42 0.16 5.83
CA ALA A 434 0.94 0.86 7.02
C ALA A 434 1.63 0.42 8.32
N ASP A 435 1.98 -0.86 8.42
CA ASP A 435 2.70 -1.46 9.56
C ASP A 435 4.24 -1.31 9.49
N GLY A 436 4.76 -0.69 8.42
CA GLY A 436 6.19 -0.48 8.24
C GLY A 436 7.00 -1.70 7.81
N ARG A 437 6.37 -2.86 7.56
CA ARG A 437 7.09 -4.13 7.35
C ARG A 437 7.46 -4.41 5.90
N THR A 438 6.76 -3.84 4.95
CA THR A 438 7.05 -3.97 3.52
C THR A 438 7.47 -2.62 2.95
N ILE A 439 8.69 -2.54 2.47
CA ILE A 439 9.29 -1.31 1.94
C ILE A 439 9.39 -1.42 0.43
N LEU A 440 8.86 -0.42 -0.27
CA LEU A 440 8.89 -0.32 -1.72
C LEU A 440 9.91 0.72 -2.16
N GLY A 441 10.70 0.38 -3.17
CA GLY A 441 11.63 1.33 -3.73
C GLY A 441 11.93 1.11 -5.20
N ILE A 442 12.69 2.06 -5.74
CA ILE A 442 13.19 2.03 -7.11
C ILE A 442 14.69 2.28 -7.12
N VAL A 443 15.37 1.71 -8.09
CA VAL A 443 16.80 1.95 -8.31
C VAL A 443 17.07 2.12 -9.80
N ASN A 444 17.94 3.06 -10.14
CA ASN A 444 18.41 3.24 -11.52
C ASN A 444 19.62 2.35 -11.76
N THR A 445 19.54 1.47 -12.75
CA THR A 445 20.61 0.56 -13.15
C THR A 445 21.01 0.82 -14.59
N ASP A 446 22.12 0.24 -15.03
CA ASP A 446 22.56 0.29 -16.45
C ASP A 446 21.50 -0.26 -17.44
N MET A 447 20.57 -1.07 -16.96
CA MET A 447 19.46 -1.64 -17.73
C MET A 447 18.17 -0.81 -17.65
N GLY A 448 18.16 0.28 -16.90
CA GLY A 448 17.01 1.14 -16.63
C GLY A 448 16.52 1.05 -15.19
N TRP A 449 15.33 1.59 -14.97
CA TRP A 449 14.72 1.61 -13.64
C TRP A 449 14.20 0.22 -13.25
N LEU A 450 14.46 -0.16 -12.02
CA LEU A 450 14.06 -1.41 -11.41
C LEU A 450 13.23 -1.11 -10.16
N THR A 451 12.13 -1.83 -9.96
CA THR A 451 11.34 -1.82 -8.73
C THR A 451 11.85 -2.91 -7.80
N TYR A 452 12.04 -2.59 -6.53
CA TYR A 452 12.36 -3.57 -5.51
C TYR A 452 11.39 -3.49 -4.32
N VAL A 453 11.26 -4.61 -3.62
CA VAL A 453 10.50 -4.72 -2.37
C VAL A 453 11.40 -5.38 -1.32
N ILE A 454 11.43 -4.79 -0.14
CA ILE A 454 12.05 -5.37 1.05
C ILE A 454 10.94 -5.79 2.01
N ASP A 455 10.95 -7.05 2.40
CA ASP A 455 10.06 -7.62 3.41
C ASP A 455 10.88 -7.86 4.68
N LEU A 456 10.58 -7.13 5.76
CA LEU A 456 11.31 -7.21 7.02
C LEU A 456 11.13 -8.56 7.73
N ASP A 457 10.07 -9.32 7.38
CA ASP A 457 9.82 -10.67 7.87
C ASP A 457 10.32 -11.75 6.89
N GLY A 458 10.91 -11.34 5.77
CA GLY A 458 11.39 -12.22 4.73
C GLY A 458 12.59 -13.09 5.17
N GLU A 459 12.81 -14.20 4.48
CA GLU A 459 13.99 -15.03 4.70
C GLU A 459 15.27 -14.27 4.29
N PRO A 460 16.34 -14.31 5.10
CA PRO A 460 17.60 -13.65 4.76
C PRO A 460 18.13 -14.10 3.39
N MET A 461 18.70 -13.15 2.67
CA MET A 461 19.25 -13.41 1.36
C MET A 461 20.55 -14.24 1.46
N PRO A 462 20.83 -15.13 0.49
CA PRO A 462 22.09 -15.86 0.46
C PRO A 462 23.27 -14.90 0.28
N GLU A 463 24.41 -15.23 0.89
CA GLU A 463 25.66 -14.52 0.63
C GLU A 463 26.01 -14.61 -0.88
N LYS A 464 26.21 -13.44 -1.53
CA LYS A 464 26.64 -13.36 -2.93
C LYS A 464 28.15 -13.42 -3.06
#